data_ffb410147ab989225dcd7786c4f9f568
#
_entry.id   ffb410147ab989225dcd7786c4f9f568
#
_cell.length_a   1.000
_cell.length_b   1.000
_cell.length_c   1.000
_cell.angle_alpha   90.00
_cell.angle_beta   90.00
_cell.angle_gamma   90.00
#
_symmetry.space_group_name_H-M   'P 1'
#
loop_
_entity.id
_entity.type
_entity.pdbx_description
1 polymer ?
#
loop_
_entity_poly.entity_id
_entity_poly.type
_entity_poly.pdbx_seq_one_letter_code
_entity_poly.pdbx_strand_id
1 'polypeptide(L)'
;MDGTYYPAIKLMYHTGMRIGEALGLTWDDVNLQTGEICVVRQRLRRNYFDAPKTETSTRSFYADASLISYLRSLKATQAANEIRYGEAYQLVYEDVENDHAIVILPKKIPMPHGCTPRPLICVKPSGLIYVHDTLKNALRRLGLNSHSFRHTHATRLIEAGAKPVDVAARLGHADATITQNLYAHDTEEMRKETARIFGGLVDK
;
A
#
# COMPACT_ATOMS: atom_id res chain seq x y z
N MET A 1 6.72 -8.80 -18.09
CA MET A 1 5.65 -8.93 -17.07
C MET A 1 4.36 -8.55 -17.75
N ASP A 2 3.41 -9.46 -17.80
CA ASP A 2 2.04 -9.07 -18.06
C ASP A 2 1.65 -8.12 -16.92
N GLY A 3 1.11 -6.96 -17.15
CA GLY A 3 0.85 -5.91 -16.16
C GLY A 3 -0.01 -6.28 -14.95
N THR A 4 -0.19 -7.58 -14.70
CA THR A 4 -1.11 -8.18 -13.74
C THR A 4 -0.91 -7.69 -12.30
N TYR A 5 0.34 -7.57 -11.81
CA TYR A 5 0.62 -7.14 -10.43
C TYR A 5 1.02 -5.67 -10.31
N TYR A 6 0.96 -4.93 -11.41
CA TYR A 6 1.43 -3.56 -11.47
C TYR A 6 0.79 -2.62 -10.43
N PRO A 7 -0.53 -2.69 -10.15
CA PRO A 7 -1.13 -1.85 -9.12
C PRO A 7 -0.52 -2.04 -7.73
N ALA A 8 -0.34 -3.29 -7.29
CA ALA A 8 0.25 -3.58 -5.98
C ALA A 8 1.72 -3.15 -5.89
N ILE A 9 2.49 -3.35 -6.96
CA ILE A 9 3.90 -2.93 -7.04
C ILE A 9 3.99 -1.40 -6.99
N LYS A 10 3.14 -0.69 -7.73
CA LYS A 10 3.07 0.78 -7.69
C LYS A 10 2.76 1.29 -6.28
N LEU A 11 1.74 0.74 -5.63
CA LEU A 11 1.41 1.10 -4.25
C LEU A 11 2.59 0.88 -3.32
N MET A 12 3.20 -0.32 -3.30
CA MET A 12 4.36 -0.61 -2.44
C MET A 12 5.55 0.31 -2.71
N TYR A 13 5.82 0.64 -3.98
CA TYR A 13 6.94 1.49 -4.38
C TYR A 13 6.75 2.94 -3.90
N HIS A 14 5.58 3.54 -4.18
CA HIS A 14 5.32 4.95 -3.87
C HIS A 14 5.00 5.21 -2.39
N THR A 15 4.61 4.19 -1.63
CA THR A 15 4.13 4.38 -0.26
C THR A 15 4.92 3.62 0.81
N GLY A 16 5.71 2.64 0.42
CA GLY A 16 6.36 1.73 1.36
C GLY A 16 5.40 0.80 2.12
N MET A 17 4.14 0.66 1.68
CA MET A 17 3.15 -0.23 2.28
C MET A 17 3.62 -1.68 2.28
N ARG A 18 3.20 -2.45 3.31
CA ARG A 18 3.37 -3.90 3.31
C ARG A 18 2.50 -4.53 2.23
N ILE A 19 2.91 -5.68 1.70
CA ILE A 19 2.17 -6.39 0.64
C ILE A 19 0.71 -6.66 1.04
N GLY A 20 0.46 -7.05 2.30
CA GLY A 20 -0.90 -7.26 2.82
C GLY A 20 -1.74 -5.98 2.87
N GLU A 21 -1.13 -4.86 3.25
CA GLU A 21 -1.76 -3.53 3.24
C GLU A 21 -2.11 -3.11 1.81
N ALA A 22 -1.17 -3.22 0.87
CA ALA A 22 -1.41 -2.87 -0.54
C ALA A 22 -2.49 -3.74 -1.21
N LEU A 23 -2.55 -5.03 -0.87
CA LEU A 23 -3.57 -5.95 -1.37
C LEU A 23 -4.94 -5.82 -0.67
N GLY A 24 -4.97 -5.23 0.53
CA GLY A 24 -6.17 -4.95 1.31
C GLY A 24 -6.75 -3.55 1.13
N LEU A 25 -6.05 -2.67 0.39
CA LEU A 25 -6.48 -1.30 0.17
C LEU A 25 -7.72 -1.24 -0.73
N THR A 26 -8.73 -0.48 -0.31
CA THR A 26 -9.97 -0.25 -1.06
C THR A 26 -10.04 1.17 -1.62
N TRP A 27 -10.97 1.42 -2.54
CA TRP A 27 -11.23 2.78 -3.05
C TRP A 27 -11.81 3.71 -1.98
N ASP A 28 -12.42 3.15 -0.92
CA ASP A 28 -12.96 3.93 0.21
C ASP A 28 -11.84 4.46 1.12
N ASP A 29 -10.66 3.84 1.06
CA ASP A 29 -9.49 4.23 1.85
C ASP A 29 -8.64 5.32 1.15
N VAL A 30 -9.02 5.76 -0.06
CA VAL A 30 -8.23 6.70 -0.88
C VAL A 30 -9.04 7.91 -1.29
N ASN A 31 -8.66 9.07 -0.81
CA ASN A 31 -9.19 10.33 -1.32
C ASN A 31 -8.38 10.79 -2.55
N LEU A 32 -8.94 10.58 -3.74
CA LEU A 32 -8.28 10.95 -4.99
C LEU A 32 -8.19 12.47 -5.22
N GLN A 33 -8.91 13.30 -4.45
CA GLN A 33 -8.85 14.76 -4.55
C GLN A 33 -7.70 15.31 -3.71
N THR A 34 -7.62 14.91 -2.44
CA THR A 34 -6.59 15.36 -1.50
C THR A 34 -5.29 14.57 -1.61
N GLY A 35 -5.35 13.36 -2.12
CA GLY A 35 -4.22 12.42 -2.16
C GLY A 35 -4.02 11.63 -0.86
N GLU A 36 -4.93 11.77 0.12
CA GLU A 36 -4.84 11.03 1.38
C GLU A 36 -5.17 9.55 1.18
N ILE A 37 -4.37 8.69 1.81
CA ILE A 37 -4.54 7.23 1.86
C ILE A 37 -4.57 6.81 3.32
N CYS A 38 -5.63 6.08 3.71
CA CYS A 38 -5.81 5.51 5.04
C CYS A 38 -5.51 4.01 5.01
N VAL A 39 -4.57 3.56 5.84
CA VAL A 39 -4.26 2.13 5.99
C VAL A 39 -4.95 1.63 7.25
N VAL A 40 -6.08 0.99 7.08
CA VAL A 40 -6.94 0.52 8.19
C VAL A 40 -7.10 -0.99 8.24
N ARG A 41 -6.58 -1.71 7.22
CA ARG A 41 -6.64 -3.17 7.13
C ARG A 41 -5.49 -3.75 6.34
N GLN A 42 -5.30 -5.04 6.49
CA GLN A 42 -4.40 -5.85 5.67
C GLN A 42 -5.14 -7.11 5.19
N ARG A 43 -4.77 -7.61 4.02
CA ARG A 43 -5.22 -8.90 3.54
C ARG A 43 -4.17 -9.97 3.85
N LEU A 44 -4.58 -10.99 4.58
CA LEU A 44 -3.72 -12.12 4.94
C LEU A 44 -3.67 -13.19 3.84
N ARG A 45 -2.68 -14.10 3.93
CA ARG A 45 -2.48 -15.19 2.97
C ARG A 45 -3.68 -16.13 2.86
N ARG A 46 -4.43 -16.33 3.94
CA ARG A 46 -5.58 -17.25 4.02
C ARG A 46 -6.90 -16.63 3.54
N ASN A 47 -6.84 -15.53 2.76
CA ASN A 47 -8.02 -14.82 2.29
C ASN A 47 -8.92 -14.29 3.42
N TYR A 48 -8.33 -13.67 4.41
CA TYR A 48 -9.00 -12.88 5.44
C TYR A 48 -8.55 -11.44 5.35
N PHE A 49 -9.45 -10.55 5.75
CA PHE A 49 -9.05 -9.22 6.18
C PHE A 49 -8.71 -9.28 7.66
N ASP A 50 -7.75 -8.48 8.06
CA ASP A 50 -7.36 -8.34 9.46
C ASP A 50 -7.07 -6.87 9.74
N ALA A 51 -7.40 -6.43 10.94
CA ALA A 51 -6.93 -5.14 11.42
C ALA A 51 -5.39 -5.14 11.46
N PRO A 52 -4.74 -4.01 11.25
CA PRO A 52 -3.31 -3.92 11.46
C PRO A 52 -2.96 -4.30 12.92
N LYS A 53 -1.90 -5.08 13.09
CA LYS A 53 -1.52 -5.73 14.38
C LYS A 53 -1.35 -4.78 15.57
N THR A 54 -1.22 -3.49 15.37
CA THR A 54 -1.04 -2.47 16.42
C THR A 54 -1.83 -1.23 16.06
N GLU A 55 -2.26 -0.44 17.06
CA GLU A 55 -2.92 0.86 16.84
C GLU A 55 -2.09 1.78 15.96
N THR A 56 -0.76 1.77 16.10
CA THR A 56 0.17 2.54 15.27
C THR A 56 0.23 2.08 13.81
N SER A 57 -0.31 0.92 13.49
CA SER A 57 -0.38 0.41 12.12
C SER A 57 -1.57 1.00 11.34
N THR A 58 -2.62 1.44 12.04
CA THR A 58 -3.68 2.29 11.46
C THR A 58 -3.10 3.68 11.29
N ARG A 59 -3.00 4.16 10.07
CA ARG A 59 -2.37 5.43 9.75
C ARG A 59 -2.91 6.04 8.48
N SER A 60 -2.78 7.36 8.36
CA SER A 60 -2.99 8.04 7.08
C SER A 60 -1.71 8.76 6.63
N PHE A 61 -1.57 8.94 5.35
CA PHE A 61 -0.49 9.70 4.72
C PHE A 61 -0.93 10.21 3.34
N TYR A 62 -0.21 11.20 2.83
CA TYR A 62 -0.45 11.71 1.48
C TYR A 62 0.41 11.00 0.45
N ALA A 63 -0.22 10.61 -0.67
CA ALA A 63 0.44 10.06 -1.85
C ALA A 63 0.98 11.21 -2.73
N ASP A 64 2.02 10.92 -3.49
CA ASP A 64 2.53 11.82 -4.51
C ASP A 64 1.59 11.94 -5.70
N ALA A 65 1.73 13.04 -6.47
CA ALA A 65 0.86 13.33 -7.61
C ALA A 65 0.89 12.26 -8.71
N SER A 66 2.03 11.58 -8.91
CA SER A 66 2.19 10.52 -9.90
C SER A 66 1.35 9.29 -9.52
N LEU A 67 1.38 8.90 -8.22
CA LEU A 67 0.54 7.80 -7.74
C LEU A 67 -0.95 8.14 -7.86
N ILE A 68 -1.36 9.35 -7.49
CA ILE A 68 -2.76 9.77 -7.57
C ILE A 68 -3.25 9.80 -9.03
N SER A 69 -2.45 10.30 -9.97
CA SER A 69 -2.76 10.25 -11.39
C SER A 69 -2.94 8.81 -11.89
N TYR A 70 -2.04 7.93 -11.49
CA TYR A 70 -2.15 6.50 -11.79
C TYR A 70 -3.43 5.87 -11.21
N LEU A 71 -3.75 6.15 -9.94
CA LEU A 71 -4.94 5.60 -9.29
C LEU A 71 -6.25 6.09 -9.94
N ARG A 72 -6.30 7.35 -10.40
CA ARG A 72 -7.45 7.84 -11.19
C ARG A 72 -7.64 7.05 -12.48
N SER A 73 -6.56 6.84 -13.23
CA SER A 73 -6.59 6.03 -14.45
C SER A 73 -6.97 4.57 -14.16
N LEU A 74 -6.43 3.99 -13.10
CA LEU A 74 -6.76 2.61 -12.68
C LEU A 74 -8.25 2.48 -12.32
N LYS A 75 -8.82 3.44 -11.58
CA LYS A 75 -10.24 3.44 -11.22
C LYS A 75 -11.14 3.47 -12.46
N ALA A 76 -10.80 4.33 -13.44
CA ALA A 76 -11.52 4.38 -14.72
C ALA A 76 -11.40 3.05 -15.49
N THR A 77 -10.20 2.44 -15.50
CA THR A 77 -9.97 1.13 -16.13
C THR A 77 -10.79 0.02 -15.45
N GLN A 78 -10.87 0.02 -14.12
CA GLN A 78 -11.68 -0.96 -13.40
C GLN A 78 -13.18 -0.80 -13.69
N ALA A 79 -13.69 0.44 -13.74
CA ALA A 79 -15.07 0.71 -14.12
C ALA A 79 -15.39 0.22 -15.55
N ALA A 80 -14.49 0.45 -16.50
CA ALA A 80 -14.63 -0.06 -17.88
C ALA A 80 -14.60 -1.60 -17.92
N ASN A 81 -13.74 -2.23 -17.12
CA ASN A 81 -13.68 -3.69 -17.00
C ASN A 81 -14.98 -4.24 -16.38
N GLU A 82 -15.51 -3.60 -15.34
CA GLU A 82 -16.78 -4.01 -14.73
C GLU A 82 -17.93 -4.00 -15.75
N ILE A 83 -18.00 -2.97 -16.59
CA ILE A 83 -18.98 -2.90 -17.70
C ILE A 83 -18.72 -4.03 -18.70
N ARG A 84 -17.45 -4.26 -19.10
CA ARG A 84 -17.07 -5.28 -20.08
C ARG A 84 -17.41 -6.69 -19.63
N TYR A 85 -17.19 -7.02 -18.38
CA TYR A 85 -17.47 -8.35 -17.81
C TYR A 85 -18.95 -8.50 -17.40
N GLY A 86 -19.67 -7.38 -17.22
CA GLY A 86 -21.08 -7.37 -16.87
C GLY A 86 -21.38 -8.18 -15.62
N GLU A 87 -22.36 -9.05 -15.70
CA GLU A 87 -22.77 -9.91 -14.58
C GLU A 87 -21.74 -10.95 -14.13
N ALA A 88 -20.74 -11.23 -14.97
CA ALA A 88 -19.64 -12.16 -14.63
C ALA A 88 -18.51 -11.47 -13.86
N TYR A 89 -18.51 -10.14 -13.72
CA TYR A 89 -17.51 -9.42 -12.95
C TYR A 89 -17.55 -9.87 -11.48
N GLN A 90 -16.38 -10.08 -10.88
CA GLN A 90 -16.27 -10.56 -9.50
C GLN A 90 -16.26 -9.39 -8.53
N LEU A 91 -17.16 -9.42 -7.57
CA LEU A 91 -17.20 -8.49 -6.45
C LEU A 91 -16.59 -9.14 -5.22
N VAL A 92 -15.93 -8.33 -4.41
CA VAL A 92 -15.26 -8.78 -3.19
C VAL A 92 -16.04 -8.26 -1.98
N TYR A 93 -16.31 -9.16 -1.07
CA TYR A 93 -16.99 -8.88 0.19
C TYR A 93 -16.15 -9.39 1.36
N GLU A 94 -16.38 -8.83 2.51
CA GLU A 94 -15.87 -9.28 3.80
C GLU A 94 -17.03 -9.84 4.62
N ASP A 95 -16.93 -11.08 5.01
CA ASP A 95 -17.88 -11.72 5.93
C ASP A 95 -17.46 -11.40 7.36
N VAL A 96 -18.15 -10.41 7.96
CA VAL A 96 -17.82 -9.90 9.29
C VAL A 96 -18.19 -10.90 10.39
N GLU A 97 -19.18 -11.74 10.13
CA GLU A 97 -19.64 -12.76 11.09
C GLU A 97 -18.74 -14.01 11.08
N ASN A 98 -17.97 -14.21 10.02
CA ASN A 98 -17.10 -15.36 9.83
C ASN A 98 -15.63 -14.95 9.75
N ASP A 99 -15.10 -14.43 10.85
CA ASP A 99 -13.70 -14.08 11.04
C ASP A 99 -13.10 -13.21 9.91
N HIS A 100 -13.93 -12.26 9.38
CA HIS A 100 -13.53 -11.36 8.29
C HIS A 100 -13.06 -12.09 7.00
N ALA A 101 -13.63 -13.27 6.75
CA ALA A 101 -13.32 -14.05 5.55
C ALA A 101 -13.66 -13.29 4.26
N ILE A 102 -12.84 -13.48 3.23
CA ILE A 102 -13.06 -12.89 1.92
C ILE A 102 -14.01 -13.78 1.11
N VAL A 103 -15.15 -13.20 0.74
CA VAL A 103 -16.14 -13.82 -0.16
C VAL A 103 -16.05 -13.15 -1.52
N ILE A 104 -15.97 -13.93 -2.58
CA ILE A 104 -15.88 -13.45 -3.98
C ILE A 104 -17.02 -14.05 -4.75
N LEU A 105 -17.86 -13.18 -5.32
CA LEU A 105 -19.04 -13.59 -6.06
C LEU A 105 -19.18 -12.84 -7.37
N PRO A 106 -19.70 -13.48 -8.45
CA PRO A 106 -20.13 -12.78 -9.64
C PRO A 106 -21.18 -11.71 -9.30
N LYS A 107 -21.12 -10.58 -9.99
CA LYS A 107 -22.03 -9.42 -9.79
C LYS A 107 -23.52 -9.79 -9.84
N LYS A 108 -23.88 -10.82 -10.63
CA LYS A 108 -25.24 -11.36 -10.72
C LYS A 108 -25.74 -12.01 -9.42
N ILE A 109 -24.83 -12.38 -8.53
CA ILE A 109 -25.19 -12.99 -7.24
C ILE A 109 -25.38 -11.86 -6.22
N PRO A 110 -26.54 -11.79 -5.53
CA PRO A 110 -26.76 -10.78 -4.51
C PRO A 110 -25.75 -10.94 -3.36
N MET A 111 -25.44 -9.83 -2.70
CA MET A 111 -24.56 -9.83 -1.53
C MET A 111 -25.14 -10.71 -0.42
N PRO A 112 -24.34 -11.64 0.16
CA PRO A 112 -24.77 -12.46 1.27
C PRO A 112 -25.05 -11.62 2.52
N HIS A 113 -25.94 -12.13 3.39
CA HIS A 113 -26.16 -11.53 4.70
C HIS A 113 -24.87 -11.53 5.52
N GLY A 114 -24.67 -10.54 6.38
CA GLY A 114 -23.44 -10.41 7.20
C GLY A 114 -22.19 -9.95 6.43
N CYS A 115 -22.28 -9.78 5.11
CA CYS A 115 -21.16 -9.34 4.30
C CYS A 115 -21.14 -7.82 4.08
N THR A 116 -19.94 -7.26 3.98
CA THR A 116 -19.69 -5.86 3.64
C THR A 116 -18.90 -5.76 2.31
N PRO A 117 -19.29 -4.90 1.36
CA PRO A 117 -18.53 -4.71 0.14
C PRO A 117 -17.11 -4.21 0.42
N ARG A 118 -16.15 -4.74 -0.34
CA ARG A 118 -14.76 -4.28 -0.30
C ARG A 118 -14.25 -3.99 -1.72
N PRO A 119 -14.42 -2.76 -2.22
CA PRO A 119 -14.00 -2.37 -3.56
C PRO A 119 -12.47 -2.24 -3.62
N LEU A 120 -11.78 -3.38 -3.73
CA LEU A 120 -10.31 -3.44 -3.71
C LEU A 120 -9.69 -2.74 -4.93
N ILE A 121 -8.57 -2.04 -4.68
CA ILE A 121 -7.76 -1.40 -5.74
C ILE A 121 -6.96 -2.46 -6.51
N CYS A 122 -6.46 -3.48 -5.81
CA CYS A 122 -5.62 -4.51 -6.41
C CYS A 122 -6.44 -5.73 -6.81
N VAL A 123 -7.12 -5.64 -7.97
CA VAL A 123 -7.86 -6.75 -8.58
C VAL A 123 -7.48 -6.96 -10.04
N LYS A 124 -7.72 -8.16 -10.55
CA LYS A 124 -7.58 -8.51 -11.96
C LYS A 124 -8.66 -7.81 -12.80
N PRO A 125 -8.53 -7.76 -14.13
CA PRO A 125 -9.56 -7.19 -14.99
C PRO A 125 -10.96 -7.78 -14.80
N SER A 126 -11.06 -9.05 -14.38
CA SER A 126 -12.34 -9.71 -14.06
C SER A 126 -12.89 -9.41 -12.65
N GLY A 127 -12.23 -8.58 -11.85
CA GLY A 127 -12.58 -8.34 -10.44
C GLY A 127 -12.00 -9.34 -9.44
N LEU A 128 -11.41 -10.45 -9.91
CA LEU A 128 -10.77 -11.43 -9.03
C LEU A 128 -9.56 -10.84 -8.29
N ILE A 129 -9.39 -11.23 -7.04
CA ILE A 129 -8.24 -10.82 -6.22
C ILE A 129 -6.93 -11.44 -6.73
N TYR A 130 -5.82 -10.76 -6.46
CA TYR A 130 -4.49 -11.35 -6.64
C TYR A 130 -4.18 -12.31 -5.50
N VAL A 131 -3.57 -13.44 -5.82
CA VAL A 131 -3.07 -14.36 -4.81
C VAL A 131 -1.78 -13.81 -4.21
N HIS A 132 -1.76 -13.67 -2.88
CA HIS A 132 -0.63 -13.08 -2.14
C HIS A 132 0.71 -13.77 -2.47
N ASP A 133 0.75 -15.10 -2.44
CA ASP A 133 1.99 -15.86 -2.68
C ASP A 133 2.45 -15.78 -4.14
N THR A 134 1.52 -15.63 -5.09
CA THR A 134 1.88 -15.46 -6.50
C THR A 134 2.61 -14.13 -6.73
N LEU A 135 2.14 -13.03 -6.12
CA LEU A 135 2.85 -11.74 -6.17
C LEU A 135 4.23 -11.86 -5.49
N LYS A 136 4.31 -12.47 -4.31
CA LYS A 136 5.57 -12.69 -3.62
C LYS A 136 6.57 -13.51 -4.44
N ASN A 137 6.11 -14.56 -5.12
CA ASN A 137 6.94 -15.37 -5.99
C ASN A 137 7.38 -14.63 -7.25
N ALA A 138 6.49 -13.79 -7.83
CA ALA A 138 6.85 -12.93 -8.96
C ALA A 138 7.97 -11.94 -8.59
N LEU A 139 7.88 -11.30 -7.42
CA LEU A 139 8.94 -10.43 -6.92
C LEU A 139 10.25 -11.18 -6.70
N ARG A 140 10.20 -12.39 -6.10
CA ARG A 140 11.39 -13.21 -5.85
C ARG A 140 12.14 -13.59 -7.15
N ARG A 141 11.40 -13.88 -8.23
CA ARG A 141 11.99 -14.18 -9.55
C ARG A 141 12.77 -12.98 -10.13
N LEU A 142 12.48 -11.77 -9.68
CA LEU A 142 13.17 -10.54 -10.05
C LEU A 142 14.30 -10.17 -9.07
N GLY A 143 14.63 -11.05 -8.11
CA GLY A 143 15.59 -10.74 -7.05
C GLY A 143 15.07 -9.76 -6.01
N LEU A 144 13.75 -9.47 -6.00
CA LEU A 144 13.11 -8.53 -5.08
C LEU A 144 12.31 -9.28 -4.01
N ASN A 145 12.15 -8.64 -2.86
CA ASN A 145 11.17 -9.04 -1.86
C ASN A 145 10.26 -7.85 -1.52
N SER A 146 9.11 -8.12 -0.93
CA SER A 146 8.15 -7.07 -0.59
C SER A 146 8.67 -6.08 0.47
N HIS A 147 9.61 -6.49 1.32
CA HIS A 147 10.24 -5.62 2.31
C HIS A 147 11.29 -4.69 1.70
N SER A 148 11.90 -5.09 0.57
CA SER A 148 12.87 -4.23 -0.15
C SER A 148 12.25 -2.91 -0.58
N PHE A 149 10.99 -2.89 -1.05
CA PHE A 149 10.28 -1.66 -1.40
C PHE A 149 10.17 -0.72 -0.20
N ARG A 150 9.78 -1.26 0.94
CA ARG A 150 9.62 -0.49 2.17
C ARG A 150 10.95 0.04 2.70
N HIS A 151 11.97 -0.81 2.68
CA HIS A 151 13.33 -0.41 3.07
C HIS A 151 13.87 0.68 2.15
N THR A 152 13.78 0.49 0.83
CA THR A 152 14.21 1.49 -0.15
C THR A 152 13.45 2.80 0.00
N HIS A 153 12.11 2.74 0.21
CA HIS A 153 11.28 3.92 0.43
C HIS A 153 11.72 4.70 1.67
N ALA A 154 11.98 4.01 2.80
CA ALA A 154 12.46 4.63 4.02
C ALA A 154 13.84 5.29 3.81
N THR A 155 14.79 4.54 3.25
CA THR A 155 16.16 5.04 3.00
C THR A 155 16.14 6.28 2.10
N ARG A 156 15.41 6.24 0.98
CA ARG A 156 15.32 7.36 0.05
C ARG A 156 14.68 8.60 0.65
N LEU A 157 13.67 8.45 1.49
CA LEU A 157 13.08 9.59 2.20
C LEU A 157 14.08 10.24 3.18
N ILE A 158 14.81 9.41 3.92
CA ILE A 158 15.84 9.89 4.86
C ILE A 158 16.99 10.57 4.12
N GLU A 159 17.51 9.97 3.05
CA GLU A 159 18.53 10.56 2.19
C GLU A 159 18.09 11.92 1.58
N ALA A 160 16.78 12.06 1.31
CA ALA A 160 16.18 13.32 0.84
C ALA A 160 15.90 14.32 1.97
N GLY A 161 16.30 14.06 3.23
CA GLY A 161 16.19 14.97 4.37
C GLY A 161 14.89 14.84 5.17
N ALA A 162 14.06 13.83 4.93
CA ALA A 162 12.88 13.59 5.76
C ALA A 162 13.29 13.13 7.16
N LYS A 163 12.58 13.64 8.19
CA LYS A 163 12.86 13.25 9.58
C LYS A 163 12.55 11.78 9.82
N PRO A 164 13.43 11.01 10.47
CA PRO A 164 13.20 9.58 10.75
C PRO A 164 11.88 9.28 11.45
N VAL A 165 11.44 10.18 12.35
CA VAL A 165 10.17 10.05 13.08
C VAL A 165 8.98 10.11 12.11
N ASP A 166 9.00 11.05 11.15
CA ASP A 166 7.93 11.21 10.15
C ASP A 166 7.90 10.01 9.20
N VAL A 167 9.07 9.49 8.82
CA VAL A 167 9.19 8.27 8.01
C VAL A 167 8.67 7.05 8.77
N ALA A 168 8.98 6.92 10.07
CA ALA A 168 8.46 5.85 10.92
C ALA A 168 6.93 5.91 11.04
N ALA A 169 6.38 7.09 11.28
CA ALA A 169 4.92 7.32 11.33
C ALA A 169 4.26 6.97 10.00
N ARG A 170 4.79 7.47 8.87
CA ARG A 170 4.30 7.16 7.51
C ARG A 170 4.28 5.66 7.24
N LEU A 171 5.29 4.94 7.68
CA LEU A 171 5.40 3.50 7.48
C LEU A 171 4.60 2.69 8.52
N GLY A 172 4.20 3.26 9.64
CA GLY A 172 3.55 2.54 10.74
C GLY A 172 4.53 1.55 11.41
N HIS A 173 5.72 2.04 11.77
CA HIS A 173 6.64 1.31 12.62
C HIS A 173 6.22 1.52 14.08
N ALA A 174 5.94 0.44 14.81
CA ALA A 174 5.62 0.49 16.23
C ALA A 174 6.79 1.02 17.07
N ASP A 175 8.03 0.81 16.58
CA ASP A 175 9.26 1.29 17.19
C ASP A 175 10.03 2.15 16.18
N ALA A 176 10.18 3.44 16.51
CA ALA A 176 10.99 4.38 15.72
C ALA A 176 12.46 3.94 15.63
N THR A 177 12.93 3.11 16.55
CA THR A 177 14.28 2.55 16.57
C THR A 177 14.59 1.77 15.29
N ILE A 178 13.58 1.13 14.67
CA ILE A 178 13.75 0.44 13.37
C ILE A 178 14.13 1.45 12.28
N THR A 179 13.55 2.62 12.30
CA THR A 179 13.86 3.70 11.34
C THR A 179 15.14 4.42 11.74
N GLN A 180 15.40 4.58 13.04
CA GLN A 180 16.64 5.17 13.57
C GLN A 180 17.86 4.29 13.30
N ASN A 181 17.74 2.97 13.34
CA ASN A 181 18.82 2.06 12.96
C ASN A 181 19.15 2.12 11.45
N LEU A 182 18.18 2.45 10.60
CA LEU A 182 18.44 2.81 9.20
C LEU A 182 19.24 4.12 9.08
N TYR A 183 19.04 5.04 10.03
CA TYR A 183 19.76 6.31 10.15
C TYR A 183 21.16 6.15 10.74
N ALA A 184 21.45 5.07 11.47
CA ALA A 184 22.77 4.78 12.04
C ALA A 184 23.83 4.46 10.96
N HIS A 185 23.42 4.25 9.72
CA HIS A 185 24.33 4.31 8.57
C HIS A 185 24.50 5.77 8.14
N ASP A 186 25.30 6.50 8.94
CA ASP A 186 25.78 7.86 8.71
C ASP A 186 26.45 7.95 7.32
N THR A 187 25.68 8.39 6.30
CA THR A 187 26.24 8.55 4.95
C THR A 187 27.09 9.83 4.89
N GLU A 188 28.06 9.85 3.99
CA GLU A 188 28.93 11.02 3.78
C GLU A 188 28.12 12.28 3.42
N GLU A 189 27.04 12.10 2.63
CA GLU A 189 26.08 13.17 2.29
C GLU A 189 25.40 13.76 3.51
N MET A 190 24.96 12.92 4.45
CA MET A 190 24.31 13.35 5.68
C MET A 190 25.23 14.17 6.59
N ARG A 191 26.51 13.77 6.65
CA ARG A 191 27.55 14.55 7.38
C ARG A 191 27.80 15.91 6.75
N LYS A 192 27.90 15.97 5.42
CA LYS A 192 28.06 17.23 4.67
C LYS A 192 26.85 18.14 4.84
N GLU A 193 25.62 17.59 4.77
CA GLU A 193 24.39 18.37 4.94
C GLU A 193 24.26 18.91 6.37
N THR A 194 24.59 18.13 7.40
CA THR A 194 24.57 18.59 8.80
C THR A 194 25.56 19.75 9.00
N ALA A 195 26.74 19.67 8.42
CA ALA A 195 27.73 20.75 8.45
C ALA A 195 27.22 22.01 7.74
N ARG A 196 26.55 21.85 6.58
CA ARG A 196 25.97 22.97 5.81
C ARG A 196 24.84 23.67 6.59
N ILE A 197 23.97 22.90 7.23
CA ILE A 197 22.88 23.44 8.07
C ILE A 197 23.46 24.26 9.21
N PHE A 198 24.50 23.74 9.91
CA PHE A 198 25.11 24.48 11.03
C PHE A 198 25.82 25.74 10.52
N GLY A 199 26.55 25.70 9.40
CA GLY A 199 27.15 26.89 8.78
C GLY A 199 26.15 28.00 8.53
N GLY A 200 24.97 27.67 7.97
CA GLY A 200 23.90 28.64 7.73
C GLY A 200 23.23 29.21 8.98
N LEU A 201 23.47 28.64 10.17
CA LEU A 201 23.02 29.17 11.46
C LEU A 201 24.04 30.11 12.09
N VAL A 202 25.32 29.94 11.78
CA VAL A 202 26.42 30.75 12.38
C VAL A 202 26.68 32.01 11.56
N ASP A 203 26.37 32.00 10.25
CA ASP A 203 26.57 33.13 9.33
C ASP A 203 25.37 34.12 9.31
N LYS A 204 24.45 34.04 10.30
CA LYS A 204 23.37 34.99 10.59
C LYS A 204 23.67 35.80 11.81
#